data_22ddb7b36884525e62b5a30f0b35dd3b
#
_entry.id   22ddb7b36884525e62b5a30f0b35dd3b
#
_cell.length_a   1.000
_cell.length_b   1.000
_cell.length_c   1.000
_cell.angle_alpha   90.00
_cell.angle_beta   90.00
_cell.angle_gamma   90.00
#
_symmetry.space_group_name_H-M   'P 1'
#
loop_
_entity.id
_entity.type
_entity.pdbx_description
1 polymer ?
#
loop_
_entity_poly.entity_id
_entity_poly.type
_entity_poly.pdbx_seq_one_letter_code
_entity_poly.pdbx_strand_id
1 'polypeptide(L)'
;MKKTLPFLFLSFSLFSFSQQKLWKGYFSYNEITDVCISTNKVCASTKNSIFDKDVSTNILTTFTSVNDVKSDEITAVFQTSNNYTLIGNKNGLIILIKPDGSALNKVDIITDVPVPANAKKINDFYEFNGKVYVSTQYGISVIKLSNFEIESNFYIGSAGEFIDVLQTTVFNGEIFAVTRTQGIKKATLNNPFLYDFSQWSVFNAGFWMSIVTFNNQLVAMNTDGYTYRFSGNIPQQFSQQVGNGLKLRTDNLYLTISNRNQILVYNQSFTLACSLFTIPSFPDSFTCAITKNDKLYIGTTKSGLFETTIVNPTVFTNNSPNGPIEDYAFKVTKTTNDLWLTHGSYDRTYTPDTKLQGISLYNRNTGWSKIPTSELQGAVSLAAITENPRNLNEVFVASGHSGLLKFTNKTNSVLYNQTNFLESIAWLPSYISVRINGMKYDKDGNLWLTNALVNRGLRVLKSNNTWQSYDLSAVVQSPDYIHYGNIDIDKNSTKWIATYGRGVIAFNEKYNNKFIVINQENGNLPSNDVRCVAVDNRNQLWIGTFTGLRIINSIDRFITETELTSTNIVIQEGDLAQELFYQQVIQDIKVDGSNNKWVA
;
A
#
# COMPACT_ATOMS: atom_id res chain seq x y z
N MET A 1 62.51 -45.49 -26.05
CA MET A 1 61.03 -45.51 -26.21
C MET A 1 60.45 -44.56 -25.19
N LYS A 2 60.11 -43.32 -25.61
CA LYS A 2 59.39 -42.29 -24.76
C LYS A 2 57.89 -42.43 -25.01
N LYS A 3 57.13 -42.77 -23.96
CA LYS A 3 55.66 -42.81 -24.00
C LYS A 3 55.13 -41.42 -23.70
N THR A 4 54.53 -40.76 -24.67
CA THR A 4 53.73 -39.53 -24.53
C THR A 4 52.33 -39.88 -24.10
N LEU A 5 51.92 -39.37 -22.95
CA LEU A 5 50.56 -39.47 -22.41
C LEU A 5 49.75 -38.27 -22.98
N PRO A 6 48.60 -38.48 -23.60
CA PRO A 6 47.76 -37.35 -24.03
C PRO A 6 46.96 -36.80 -22.83
N PHE A 7 47.10 -35.51 -22.54
CA PHE A 7 46.29 -34.77 -21.60
C PHE A 7 44.90 -34.52 -22.24
N LEU A 8 43.89 -35.17 -21.70
CA LEU A 8 42.51 -34.92 -22.07
C LEU A 8 42.00 -33.67 -21.28
N PHE A 9 41.88 -32.51 -21.94
CA PHE A 9 41.24 -31.32 -21.37
C PHE A 9 39.72 -31.58 -21.37
N LEU A 10 39.16 -31.89 -20.21
CA LEU A 10 37.72 -31.86 -19.99
C LEU A 10 37.32 -30.39 -19.78
N SER A 11 36.75 -29.73 -20.80
CA SER A 11 36.11 -28.44 -20.67
C SER A 11 34.78 -28.62 -19.92
N PHE A 12 34.76 -28.36 -18.63
CA PHE A 12 33.53 -28.16 -17.88
C PHE A 12 32.94 -26.80 -18.33
N SER A 13 31.93 -26.83 -19.18
CA SER A 13 31.04 -25.69 -19.40
C SER A 13 30.24 -25.50 -18.11
N LEU A 14 30.64 -24.50 -17.32
CA LEU A 14 29.85 -23.99 -16.23
C LEU A 14 28.59 -23.36 -16.85
N PHE A 15 27.51 -24.09 -16.88
CA PHE A 15 26.18 -23.49 -17.03
C PHE A 15 25.94 -22.66 -15.78
N SER A 16 26.15 -21.36 -15.86
CA SER A 16 25.63 -20.44 -14.87
C SER A 16 24.10 -20.45 -15.00
N PHE A 17 23.45 -21.26 -14.16
CA PHE A 17 22.03 -21.07 -13.93
C PHE A 17 21.87 -19.69 -13.32
N SER A 18 21.28 -18.77 -14.07
CA SER A 18 20.75 -17.53 -13.50
C SER A 18 19.89 -17.95 -12.31
N GLN A 19 20.25 -17.50 -11.11
CA GLN A 19 19.41 -17.73 -9.93
C GLN A 19 18.02 -17.21 -10.26
N GLN A 20 17.04 -18.11 -10.37
CA GLN A 20 15.64 -17.70 -10.43
C GLN A 20 15.39 -16.80 -9.23
N LYS A 21 14.78 -15.62 -9.46
CA LYS A 21 14.41 -14.73 -8.39
C LYS A 21 13.61 -15.52 -7.35
N LEU A 22 14.19 -15.75 -6.17
CA LEU A 22 13.57 -16.52 -5.07
C LEU A 22 12.37 -15.79 -4.45
N TRP A 23 12.26 -14.48 -4.72
CA TRP A 23 11.24 -13.62 -4.17
C TRP A 23 10.15 -13.34 -5.20
N LYS A 24 8.89 -13.45 -4.75
CA LYS A 24 7.71 -13.04 -5.51
C LYS A 24 7.05 -11.88 -4.75
N GLY A 25 6.92 -10.74 -5.42
CA GLY A 25 6.17 -9.60 -4.90
C GLY A 25 4.68 -9.77 -5.18
N TYR A 26 3.85 -9.37 -4.21
CA TYR A 26 2.41 -9.26 -4.36
C TYR A 26 2.00 -7.83 -4.10
N PHE A 27 1.30 -7.23 -5.04
CA PHE A 27 0.91 -5.84 -5.04
C PHE A 27 -0.59 -5.70 -5.26
N SER A 28 -1.18 -4.65 -4.71
CA SER A 28 -2.54 -4.26 -5.04
C SER A 28 -2.57 -3.54 -6.39
N TYR A 29 -3.55 -3.88 -7.19
CA TYR A 29 -3.80 -3.23 -8.48
C TYR A 29 -5.16 -2.52 -8.49
N ASN A 30 -5.69 -2.21 -7.32
CA ASN A 30 -7.03 -1.67 -7.16
C ASN A 30 -7.09 -0.14 -7.22
N GLU A 31 -6.05 0.58 -6.76
CA GLU A 31 -5.97 2.04 -6.85
C GLU A 31 -5.15 2.45 -8.07
N ILE A 32 -5.81 2.80 -9.16
CA ILE A 32 -5.14 3.25 -10.38
C ILE A 32 -4.78 4.72 -10.24
N THR A 33 -3.51 5.06 -10.49
CA THR A 33 -3.01 6.44 -10.41
C THR A 33 -2.98 7.13 -11.76
N ASP A 34 -2.62 6.41 -12.84
CA ASP A 34 -2.63 6.93 -14.20
C ASP A 34 -2.72 5.79 -15.23
N VAL A 35 -3.07 6.15 -16.48
CA VAL A 35 -3.15 5.23 -17.61
C VAL A 35 -2.51 5.84 -18.85
N CYS A 36 -1.86 5.03 -19.67
CA CYS A 36 -1.38 5.44 -21.00
C CYS A 36 -1.59 4.32 -22.02
N ILE A 37 -1.40 4.65 -23.30
CA ILE A 37 -1.56 3.72 -24.41
C ILE A 37 -0.31 3.68 -25.29
N SER A 38 -0.04 2.53 -25.86
CA SER A 38 0.91 2.35 -26.96
C SER A 38 0.21 1.72 -28.18
N THR A 39 0.97 1.33 -29.18
CA THR A 39 0.42 0.68 -30.39
C THR A 39 -0.43 -0.55 -30.05
N ASN A 40 0.06 -1.43 -29.15
CA ASN A 40 -0.60 -2.71 -28.84
C ASN A 40 -0.96 -2.88 -27.37
N LYS A 41 -0.71 -1.88 -26.51
CA LYS A 41 -0.89 -2.02 -25.07
C LYS A 41 -1.66 -0.86 -24.47
N VAL A 42 -2.34 -1.16 -23.37
CA VAL A 42 -2.79 -0.20 -22.37
C VAL A 42 -1.98 -0.43 -21.11
N CYS A 43 -1.30 0.59 -20.65
CA CYS A 43 -0.51 0.54 -19.42
C CYS A 43 -1.24 1.29 -18.32
N ALA A 44 -1.29 0.74 -17.13
CA ALA A 44 -1.85 1.37 -15.95
C ALA A 44 -0.87 1.31 -14.78
N SER A 45 -0.84 2.37 -13.99
CA SER A 45 -0.04 2.46 -12.78
C SER A 45 -0.90 2.44 -11.52
N THR A 46 -0.33 1.87 -10.47
CA THR A 46 -0.75 2.07 -9.08
C THR A 46 0.33 2.86 -8.34
N LYS A 47 0.22 3.06 -7.04
CA LYS A 47 1.28 3.75 -6.28
C LYS A 47 2.64 3.04 -6.34
N ASN A 48 2.66 1.69 -6.41
CA ASN A 48 3.87 0.89 -6.20
C ASN A 48 4.16 -0.09 -7.34
N SER A 49 3.33 -0.12 -8.37
CA SER A 49 3.47 -1.06 -9.48
C SER A 49 2.85 -0.51 -10.75
N ILE A 50 3.21 -1.10 -11.88
CA ILE A 50 2.54 -0.90 -13.15
C ILE A 50 2.19 -2.23 -13.79
N PHE A 51 1.25 -2.22 -14.68
CA PHE A 51 0.93 -3.38 -15.51
C PHE A 51 0.49 -2.96 -16.90
N ASP A 52 0.83 -3.81 -17.85
CA ASP A 52 0.44 -3.68 -19.25
C ASP A 52 -0.63 -4.72 -19.57
N LYS A 53 -1.65 -4.30 -20.30
CA LYS A 53 -2.56 -5.19 -21.00
C LYS A 53 -2.26 -5.15 -22.50
N ASP A 54 -1.88 -6.27 -23.09
CA ASP A 54 -1.84 -6.42 -24.53
C ASP A 54 -3.27 -6.49 -25.08
N VAL A 55 -3.62 -5.57 -25.99
CA VAL A 55 -5.01 -5.44 -26.47
C VAL A 55 -5.42 -6.55 -27.46
N SER A 56 -4.46 -7.26 -28.04
CA SER A 56 -4.71 -8.35 -28.99
C SER A 56 -4.84 -9.70 -28.30
N THR A 57 -3.99 -9.98 -27.31
CA THR A 57 -3.93 -11.27 -26.62
C THR A 57 -4.64 -11.27 -25.27
N ASN A 58 -4.97 -10.10 -24.73
CA ASN A 58 -5.48 -9.87 -23.36
C ASN A 58 -4.51 -10.33 -22.25
N ILE A 59 -3.24 -10.55 -22.55
CA ILE A 59 -2.23 -10.93 -21.57
C ILE A 59 -1.89 -9.71 -20.72
N LEU A 60 -1.85 -9.93 -19.39
CA LEU A 60 -1.40 -8.95 -18.41
C LEU A 60 0.05 -9.21 -18.04
N THR A 61 0.88 -8.18 -18.07
CA THR A 61 2.28 -8.21 -17.62
C THR A 61 2.46 -7.19 -16.51
N THR A 62 3.05 -7.58 -15.39
CA THR A 62 3.25 -6.71 -14.23
C THR A 62 4.72 -6.35 -14.06
N PHE A 63 4.99 -5.11 -13.62
CA PHE A 63 6.32 -4.62 -13.28
C PHE A 63 6.26 -4.03 -11.87
N THR A 64 7.11 -4.54 -11.00
CA THR A 64 7.11 -4.24 -9.57
C THR A 64 8.53 -4.07 -9.04
N SER A 65 8.72 -3.88 -7.76
CA SER A 65 10.05 -3.83 -7.14
C SER A 65 10.90 -5.09 -7.40
N VAL A 66 10.27 -6.24 -7.66
CA VAL A 66 10.95 -7.48 -8.08
C VAL A 66 11.56 -7.36 -9.49
N ASN A 67 11.05 -6.44 -10.30
CA ASN A 67 11.54 -6.13 -11.65
C ASN A 67 12.35 -4.82 -11.67
N ASP A 68 12.94 -4.42 -10.54
CA ASP A 68 13.71 -3.18 -10.37
C ASP A 68 12.91 -1.87 -10.54
N VAL A 69 11.59 -1.93 -10.48
CA VAL A 69 10.72 -0.75 -10.39
C VAL A 69 10.76 -0.23 -8.95
N LYS A 70 11.79 0.56 -8.63
CA LYS A 70 12.02 1.15 -7.30
C LYS A 70 11.15 2.40 -7.11
N SER A 71 9.87 2.19 -6.87
CA SER A 71 8.90 3.27 -6.74
C SER A 71 8.85 3.86 -5.33
N ASP A 72 8.70 5.19 -5.27
CA ASP A 72 8.31 5.96 -4.08
C ASP A 72 7.03 6.74 -4.38
N GLU A 73 5.93 6.07 -4.64
CA GLU A 73 4.65 6.59 -5.12
C GLU A 73 4.68 7.05 -6.59
N ILE A 74 4.20 6.17 -7.47
CA ILE A 74 4.05 6.46 -8.91
C ILE A 74 2.93 7.48 -9.10
N THR A 75 3.23 8.54 -9.85
CA THR A 75 2.32 9.67 -10.06
C THR A 75 1.94 9.90 -11.52
N ALA A 76 2.72 9.38 -12.47
CA ALA A 76 2.46 9.49 -13.89
C ALA A 76 3.02 8.30 -14.66
N VAL A 77 2.36 7.90 -15.73
CA VAL A 77 2.85 6.88 -16.67
C VAL A 77 2.65 7.34 -18.10
N PHE A 78 3.64 7.07 -18.95
CA PHE A 78 3.62 7.49 -20.34
C PHE A 78 4.33 6.48 -21.24
N GLN A 79 3.80 6.26 -22.43
CA GLN A 79 4.42 5.43 -23.45
C GLN A 79 5.03 6.30 -24.54
N THR A 80 6.32 6.15 -24.77
CA THR A 80 7.04 6.89 -25.81
C THR A 80 6.88 6.26 -27.20
N SER A 81 7.10 7.05 -28.25
CA SER A 81 7.03 6.58 -29.64
C SER A 81 8.06 5.50 -29.98
N ASN A 82 9.18 5.44 -29.25
CA ASN A 82 10.20 4.38 -29.36
C ASN A 82 9.98 3.18 -28.43
N ASN A 83 8.74 3.01 -27.94
CA ASN A 83 8.27 1.87 -27.12
C ASN A 83 8.89 1.72 -25.72
N TYR A 84 9.39 2.80 -25.12
CA TYR A 84 9.72 2.82 -23.68
C TYR A 84 8.51 3.25 -22.88
N THR A 85 8.32 2.65 -21.70
CA THR A 85 7.36 3.16 -20.71
C THR A 85 8.09 4.03 -19.70
N LEU A 86 7.71 5.30 -19.59
CA LEU A 86 8.19 6.23 -18.58
C LEU A 86 7.28 6.19 -17.37
N ILE A 87 7.88 6.10 -16.18
CA ILE A 87 7.19 6.10 -14.88
C ILE A 87 7.72 7.26 -14.08
N GLY A 88 6.87 8.20 -13.75
CA GLY A 88 7.18 9.36 -12.90
C GLY A 88 6.78 9.10 -11.46
N ASN A 89 7.65 9.49 -10.53
CA ASN A 89 7.44 9.31 -9.10
C ASN A 89 7.29 10.65 -8.37
N LYS A 90 6.77 10.59 -7.16
CA LYS A 90 6.58 11.74 -6.27
C LYS A 90 7.90 12.41 -5.86
N ASN A 91 8.97 11.65 -5.74
CA ASN A 91 10.30 12.15 -5.38
C ASN A 91 11.15 12.63 -6.57
N GLY A 92 10.62 12.55 -7.81
CA GLY A 92 11.34 12.94 -9.03
C GLY A 92 12.10 11.80 -9.72
N LEU A 93 12.02 10.55 -9.20
CA LEU A 93 12.59 9.40 -9.89
C LEU A 93 11.83 9.15 -11.20
N ILE A 94 12.55 9.02 -12.31
CA ILE A 94 12.02 8.50 -13.56
C ILE A 94 12.52 7.08 -13.75
N ILE A 95 11.59 6.14 -13.95
CA ILE A 95 11.92 4.76 -14.28
C ILE A 95 11.55 4.52 -15.74
N LEU A 96 12.47 3.95 -16.50
CA LEU A 96 12.28 3.55 -17.88
C LEU A 96 12.09 2.04 -17.94
N ILE A 97 10.95 1.57 -18.41
CA ILE A 97 10.82 0.17 -18.82
C ILE A 97 11.14 0.09 -20.31
N LYS A 98 12.17 -0.66 -20.65
CA LYS A 98 12.60 -0.87 -22.02
C LYS A 98 11.67 -1.85 -22.77
N PRO A 99 11.73 -1.90 -24.10
CA PRO A 99 10.95 -2.87 -24.89
C PRO A 99 11.21 -4.33 -24.51
N ASP A 100 12.39 -4.66 -23.99
CA ASP A 100 12.76 -6.01 -23.50
C ASP A 100 12.22 -6.31 -22.08
N GLY A 101 11.54 -5.36 -21.44
CA GLY A 101 10.98 -5.48 -20.09
C GLY A 101 11.97 -5.16 -18.96
N SER A 102 13.23 -4.84 -19.25
CA SER A 102 14.18 -4.43 -18.22
C SER A 102 13.95 -2.98 -17.76
N ALA A 103 14.19 -2.70 -16.47
CA ALA A 103 14.02 -1.36 -15.91
C ALA A 103 15.36 -0.63 -15.79
N LEU A 104 15.32 0.70 -15.99
CA LEU A 104 16.43 1.62 -15.76
C LEU A 104 15.94 2.81 -14.93
N ASN A 105 16.60 3.09 -13.83
CA ASN A 105 16.28 4.21 -12.96
C ASN A 105 17.11 5.45 -13.31
N LYS A 106 16.45 6.57 -13.57
CA LYS A 106 17.04 7.89 -13.85
C LYS A 106 16.84 8.79 -12.64
N VAL A 107 17.93 9.19 -12.03
CA VAL A 107 17.95 9.97 -10.77
C VAL A 107 18.24 11.46 -11.00
N ASP A 108 18.33 11.90 -12.23
CA ASP A 108 18.77 13.25 -12.62
C ASP A 108 17.94 14.35 -11.92
N ILE A 109 16.61 14.21 -11.85
CA ILE A 109 15.74 15.15 -11.15
C ILE A 109 15.96 15.06 -9.61
N ILE A 110 16.18 13.85 -9.08
CA ILE A 110 16.43 13.66 -7.63
C ILE A 110 17.71 14.40 -7.21
N THR A 111 18.74 14.36 -8.02
CA THR A 111 20.06 14.93 -7.74
C THR A 111 20.17 16.41 -8.11
N ASP A 112 19.18 16.99 -8.76
CA ASP A 112 19.16 18.41 -9.09
C ASP A 112 19.14 19.25 -7.81
N VAL A 113 20.29 19.88 -7.51
CA VAL A 113 20.55 20.58 -6.24
C VAL A 113 19.64 21.81 -6.02
N PRO A 114 19.32 22.63 -7.04
CA PRO A 114 18.49 23.81 -6.83
C PRO A 114 17.06 23.50 -6.39
N VAL A 115 16.54 22.29 -6.69
CA VAL A 115 15.15 21.93 -6.43
C VAL A 115 15.01 21.27 -5.05
N PRO A 116 14.17 21.78 -4.14
CA PRO A 116 13.88 21.14 -2.85
C PRO A 116 13.30 19.72 -3.03
N ALA A 117 13.66 18.80 -2.12
CA ALA A 117 13.24 17.40 -2.21
C ALA A 117 11.70 17.22 -2.25
N ASN A 118 10.95 18.08 -1.59
CA ASN A 118 9.49 18.07 -1.55
C ASN A 118 8.81 18.73 -2.76
N ALA A 119 9.58 19.26 -3.72
CA ALA A 119 9.08 19.93 -4.92
C ALA A 119 9.45 19.18 -6.22
N LYS A 120 9.78 17.88 -6.14
CA LYS A 120 10.29 17.09 -7.28
C LYS A 120 9.25 16.18 -7.92
N LYS A 121 8.01 16.19 -7.45
CA LYS A 121 6.95 15.33 -7.98
C LYS A 121 6.79 15.51 -9.48
N ILE A 122 6.72 14.39 -10.22
CA ILE A 122 6.40 14.35 -11.64
C ILE A 122 4.89 14.27 -11.79
N ASN A 123 4.29 15.19 -12.56
CA ASN A 123 2.85 15.27 -12.76
C ASN A 123 2.39 14.65 -14.07
N ASP A 124 3.17 14.83 -15.16
CA ASP A 124 2.82 14.34 -16.49
C ASP A 124 4.03 14.31 -17.43
N PHE A 125 3.90 13.60 -18.55
CA PHE A 125 4.85 13.55 -19.64
C PHE A 125 4.17 13.91 -20.94
N TYR A 126 4.88 14.61 -21.82
CA TYR A 126 4.43 14.94 -23.16
C TYR A 126 5.57 14.82 -24.17
N GLU A 127 5.41 13.98 -25.18
CA GLU A 127 6.41 13.79 -26.23
C GLU A 127 6.12 14.67 -27.45
N PHE A 128 7.13 15.39 -27.91
CA PHE A 128 7.07 16.18 -29.15
C PHE A 128 8.46 16.36 -29.75
N ASN A 129 8.58 16.12 -31.06
CA ASN A 129 9.81 16.32 -31.85
C ASN A 129 11.08 15.73 -31.25
N GLY A 130 11.03 14.45 -30.80
CA GLY A 130 12.18 13.73 -30.25
C GLY A 130 12.60 14.18 -28.88
N LYS A 131 11.74 14.90 -28.15
CA LYS A 131 11.89 15.34 -26.78
C LYS A 131 10.69 14.91 -25.94
N VAL A 132 10.93 14.66 -24.65
CA VAL A 132 9.88 14.46 -23.66
C VAL A 132 9.90 15.63 -22.67
N TYR A 133 8.81 16.35 -22.59
CA TYR A 133 8.57 17.42 -21.64
C TYR A 133 7.96 16.81 -20.38
N VAL A 134 8.69 16.90 -19.27
CA VAL A 134 8.29 16.35 -17.97
C VAL A 134 7.73 17.48 -17.13
N SER A 135 6.43 17.48 -16.91
CA SER A 135 5.75 18.42 -16.01
C SER A 135 6.01 18.06 -14.57
N THR A 136 6.56 18.98 -13.79
CA THR A 136 6.99 18.75 -12.40
C THR A 136 6.48 19.82 -11.44
N GLN A 137 6.63 19.60 -10.14
CA GLN A 137 6.28 20.62 -9.14
C GLN A 137 7.18 21.88 -9.17
N TYR A 138 8.29 21.85 -9.91
CA TYR A 138 9.19 23.00 -10.00
C TYR A 138 9.21 23.69 -11.35
N GLY A 139 8.57 23.10 -12.35
CA GLY A 139 8.60 23.58 -13.73
C GLY A 139 8.54 22.44 -14.75
N ILE A 140 9.34 22.53 -15.80
CA ILE A 140 9.39 21.53 -16.87
C ILE A 140 10.83 21.09 -17.08
N SER A 141 11.10 19.78 -16.99
CA SER A 141 12.34 19.19 -17.45
C SER A 141 12.19 18.67 -18.88
N VAL A 142 13.18 18.89 -19.70
CA VAL A 142 13.20 18.41 -21.10
C VAL A 142 14.22 17.29 -21.22
N ILE A 143 13.76 16.12 -21.66
CA ILE A 143 14.57 14.92 -21.86
C ILE A 143 14.67 14.61 -23.36
N LYS A 144 15.87 14.30 -23.84
CA LYS A 144 16.06 13.79 -25.22
C LYS A 144 15.54 12.37 -25.33
N LEU A 145 14.67 12.12 -26.30
CA LEU A 145 14.11 10.77 -26.52
C LEU A 145 15.17 9.74 -26.95
N SER A 146 16.28 10.19 -27.53
CA SER A 146 17.33 9.31 -28.08
C SER A 146 18.16 8.59 -27.00
N ASN A 147 18.37 9.21 -25.82
CA ASN A 147 19.23 8.69 -24.76
C ASN A 147 18.67 8.89 -23.34
N PHE A 148 17.51 9.54 -23.22
CA PHE A 148 16.84 9.87 -21.96
C PHE A 148 17.70 10.70 -20.99
N GLU A 149 18.53 11.59 -21.50
CA GLU A 149 19.28 12.58 -20.73
C GLU A 149 18.52 13.90 -20.66
N ILE A 150 18.60 14.58 -19.51
CA ILE A 150 18.04 15.93 -19.36
C ILE A 150 18.82 16.89 -20.26
N GLU A 151 18.09 17.61 -21.11
CA GLU A 151 18.64 18.66 -21.96
C GLU A 151 18.59 20.03 -21.28
N SER A 152 17.49 20.31 -20.57
CA SER A 152 17.26 21.60 -19.91
C SER A 152 16.14 21.51 -18.87
N ASN A 153 16.13 22.48 -17.95
CA ASN A 153 15.05 22.70 -17.01
C ASN A 153 14.48 24.11 -17.22
N PHE A 154 13.15 24.25 -17.26
CA PHE A 154 12.45 25.52 -17.40
C PHE A 154 11.75 25.86 -16.09
N TYR A 155 12.23 26.90 -15.40
CA TYR A 155 11.62 27.45 -14.19
C TYR A 155 10.71 28.59 -14.60
N ILE A 156 9.45 28.30 -14.89
CA ILE A 156 8.53 29.19 -15.60
C ILE A 156 7.67 30.09 -14.69
N GLY A 157 7.91 30.10 -13.37
CA GLY A 157 7.26 31.02 -12.44
C GLY A 157 7.53 32.49 -12.79
N SER A 158 6.68 33.43 -12.37
CA SER A 158 6.70 34.83 -12.83
C SER A 158 7.98 35.61 -12.52
N ALA A 159 8.75 35.17 -11.51
CA ALA A 159 10.06 35.71 -11.16
C ALA A 159 11.18 34.63 -11.25
N GLY A 160 10.95 33.56 -12.02
CA GLY A 160 11.84 32.40 -12.07
C GLY A 160 11.70 31.45 -10.86
N GLU A 161 10.66 31.63 -10.04
CA GLU A 161 10.37 30.74 -8.92
C GLU A 161 9.91 29.36 -9.41
N PHE A 162 10.07 28.35 -8.55
CA PHE A 162 9.50 27.03 -8.78
C PHE A 162 7.98 27.09 -8.76
N ILE A 163 7.36 26.52 -9.79
CA ILE A 163 5.91 26.48 -9.91
C ILE A 163 5.46 25.08 -10.34
N ASP A 164 4.39 24.61 -9.72
CA ASP A 164 3.80 23.31 -10.01
C ASP A 164 3.12 23.33 -11.39
N VAL A 165 3.76 22.66 -12.38
CA VAL A 165 3.26 22.46 -13.74
C VAL A 165 2.53 21.13 -13.79
N LEU A 166 1.24 21.15 -14.07
CA LEU A 166 0.37 19.99 -14.04
C LEU A 166 0.42 19.19 -15.36
N GLN A 167 0.41 19.89 -16.49
CA GLN A 167 0.45 19.28 -17.83
C GLN A 167 0.98 20.28 -18.85
N THR A 168 1.63 19.78 -19.90
CA THR A 168 2.12 20.54 -21.02
C THR A 168 1.59 20.00 -22.35
N THR A 169 1.47 20.87 -23.36
CA THR A 169 1.16 20.50 -24.75
C THR A 169 1.80 21.48 -25.71
N VAL A 170 1.94 21.10 -26.97
CA VAL A 170 2.41 21.99 -28.06
C VAL A 170 1.27 22.22 -29.04
N PHE A 171 1.06 23.49 -29.42
CA PHE A 171 0.07 23.89 -30.40
C PHE A 171 0.56 25.08 -31.21
N ASN A 172 0.46 25.03 -32.53
CA ASN A 172 0.84 26.11 -33.46
C ASN A 172 2.24 26.70 -33.20
N GLY A 173 3.24 25.87 -32.93
CA GLY A 173 4.62 26.30 -32.70
C GLY A 173 4.87 26.94 -31.34
N GLU A 174 3.91 26.92 -30.43
CA GLU A 174 4.02 27.37 -29.06
C GLU A 174 3.89 26.18 -28.10
N ILE A 175 4.64 26.22 -26.99
CA ILE A 175 4.47 25.31 -25.87
C ILE A 175 3.56 25.95 -24.81
N PHE A 176 2.58 25.20 -24.33
CA PHE A 176 1.64 25.60 -23.30
C PHE A 176 1.83 24.76 -22.05
N ALA A 177 1.77 25.38 -20.88
CA ALA A 177 1.90 24.74 -19.59
C ALA A 177 0.79 25.18 -18.64
N VAL A 178 -0.01 24.25 -18.15
CA VAL A 178 -0.95 24.51 -17.05
C VAL A 178 -0.18 24.53 -15.75
N THR A 179 -0.29 25.62 -15.03
CA THR A 179 0.31 25.77 -13.69
C THR A 179 -0.76 25.77 -12.62
N ARG A 180 -0.43 25.33 -11.41
CA ARG A 180 -1.40 25.26 -10.31
C ARG A 180 -1.93 26.63 -9.88
N THR A 181 -1.11 27.68 -9.96
CA THR A 181 -1.41 28.98 -9.36
C THR A 181 -1.32 30.18 -10.31
N GLN A 182 -0.66 30.04 -11.47
CA GLN A 182 -0.44 31.15 -12.39
C GLN A 182 -1.12 30.95 -13.77
N GLY A 183 -2.18 30.14 -13.81
CA GLY A 183 -2.95 29.90 -15.02
C GLY A 183 -2.23 29.05 -16.06
N ILE A 184 -2.58 29.26 -17.32
CA ILE A 184 -1.90 28.66 -18.48
C ILE A 184 -0.82 29.63 -18.95
N LYS A 185 0.42 29.17 -18.98
CA LYS A 185 1.55 29.90 -19.56
C LYS A 185 1.91 29.36 -20.92
N LYS A 186 2.51 30.22 -21.76
CA LYS A 186 3.01 29.83 -23.09
C LYS A 186 4.32 30.49 -23.41
N ALA A 187 5.06 29.85 -24.33
CA ALA A 187 6.26 30.41 -24.96
C ALA A 187 6.42 29.86 -26.38
N THR A 188 7.18 30.57 -27.22
CA THR A 188 7.51 30.09 -28.58
C THR A 188 8.44 28.88 -28.49
N LEU A 189 8.02 27.73 -29.03
CA LEU A 189 8.71 26.45 -28.87
C LEU A 189 10.17 26.44 -29.34
N ASN A 190 10.46 27.13 -30.44
CA ASN A 190 11.80 27.19 -31.04
C ASN A 190 12.69 28.30 -30.43
N ASN A 191 12.25 28.98 -29.36
CA ASN A 191 13.07 29.95 -28.65
C ASN A 191 14.22 29.23 -27.90
N PRO A 192 15.50 29.55 -28.18
CA PRO A 192 16.63 28.90 -27.50
C PRO A 192 16.76 29.26 -26.01
N PHE A 193 16.02 30.28 -25.55
CA PHE A 193 16.07 30.79 -24.17
C PHE A 193 14.87 30.38 -23.33
N LEU A 194 14.22 29.26 -23.62
CA LEU A 194 13.06 28.76 -22.84
C LEU A 194 13.35 28.51 -21.37
N TYR A 195 14.62 28.38 -20.98
CA TYR A 195 15.04 28.32 -19.58
C TYR A 195 14.89 29.66 -18.84
N ASP A 196 14.80 30.79 -19.57
CA ASP A 196 14.54 32.12 -19.02
C ASP A 196 13.02 32.32 -18.85
N PHE A 197 12.59 32.53 -17.61
CA PHE A 197 11.17 32.74 -17.27
C PHE A 197 10.55 33.94 -18.01
N SER A 198 11.34 34.94 -18.38
CA SER A 198 10.87 36.13 -19.10
C SER A 198 10.32 35.83 -20.51
N GLN A 199 10.67 34.65 -21.03
CA GLN A 199 10.19 34.16 -22.33
C GLN A 199 8.78 33.54 -22.23
N TRP A 200 8.29 33.34 -21.00
CA TRP A 200 6.98 32.75 -20.74
C TRP A 200 5.96 33.84 -20.36
N SER A 201 4.88 33.91 -21.11
CA SER A 201 3.77 34.81 -20.84
C SER A 201 2.54 34.07 -20.35
N VAL A 202 1.68 34.73 -19.59
CA VAL A 202 0.37 34.19 -19.23
C VAL A 202 -0.53 34.21 -20.46
N PHE A 203 -0.93 33.02 -20.91
CA PHE A 203 -1.86 32.85 -22.03
C PHE A 203 -3.30 33.08 -21.56
N ASN A 204 -3.67 32.44 -20.43
CA ASN A 204 -4.98 32.61 -19.82
C ASN A 204 -4.86 32.46 -18.30
N ALA A 205 -5.32 33.47 -17.58
CA ALA A 205 -5.36 33.44 -16.13
C ALA A 205 -6.49 32.54 -15.62
N GLY A 206 -6.44 32.14 -14.35
CA GLY A 206 -7.45 31.30 -13.70
C GLY A 206 -6.90 29.98 -13.18
N PHE A 207 -7.79 29.13 -12.70
CA PHE A 207 -7.44 27.83 -12.13
C PHE A 207 -7.69 26.72 -13.11
N TRP A 208 -6.62 26.28 -13.76
CA TRP A 208 -6.64 25.22 -14.77
C TRP A 208 -6.06 23.92 -14.21
N MET A 209 -6.58 22.78 -14.68
CA MET A 209 -6.15 21.47 -14.24
C MET A 209 -5.41 20.68 -15.33
N SER A 210 -5.82 20.82 -16.58
CA SER A 210 -5.30 19.98 -17.66
C SER A 210 -5.36 20.71 -19.01
N ILE A 211 -4.46 20.38 -19.94
CA ILE A 211 -4.39 20.96 -21.28
C ILE A 211 -3.89 19.92 -22.28
N VAL A 212 -4.52 19.86 -23.45
CA VAL A 212 -4.13 18.99 -24.56
C VAL A 212 -4.36 19.67 -25.90
N THR A 213 -3.68 19.22 -26.94
CA THR A 213 -4.01 19.52 -28.33
C THR A 213 -4.82 18.35 -28.88
N PHE A 214 -6.01 18.64 -29.40
CA PHE A 214 -6.90 17.65 -29.99
C PHE A 214 -7.56 18.19 -31.26
N ASN A 215 -7.50 17.43 -32.36
CA ASN A 215 -8.04 17.78 -33.66
C ASN A 215 -7.73 19.24 -34.07
N ASN A 216 -6.47 19.61 -34.02
CA ASN A 216 -5.95 20.94 -34.34
C ASN A 216 -6.61 22.10 -33.56
N GLN A 217 -6.99 21.82 -32.29
CA GLN A 217 -7.50 22.81 -31.33
C GLN A 217 -6.81 22.65 -29.98
N LEU A 218 -6.57 23.77 -29.32
CA LEU A 218 -6.12 23.78 -27.93
C LEU A 218 -7.33 23.62 -27.02
N VAL A 219 -7.29 22.61 -26.14
CA VAL A 219 -8.36 22.28 -25.22
C VAL A 219 -7.81 22.29 -23.79
N ALA A 220 -8.48 22.96 -22.86
CA ALA A 220 -8.11 22.92 -21.45
C ALA A 220 -9.34 22.73 -20.56
N MET A 221 -9.10 22.15 -19.39
CA MET A 221 -10.09 21.93 -18.34
C MET A 221 -9.71 22.73 -17.10
N ASN A 222 -10.67 23.40 -16.49
CA ASN A 222 -10.48 24.10 -15.23
C ASN A 222 -10.59 23.14 -14.01
N THR A 223 -10.30 23.64 -12.83
CA THR A 223 -10.37 22.86 -11.57
C THR A 223 -11.78 22.34 -11.25
N ASP A 224 -12.82 23.06 -11.70
CA ASP A 224 -14.22 22.66 -11.50
C ASP A 224 -14.68 21.58 -12.50
N GLY A 225 -13.82 21.24 -13.49
CA GLY A 225 -14.10 20.23 -14.48
C GLY A 225 -14.78 20.74 -15.75
N TYR A 226 -15.02 22.04 -15.92
CA TYR A 226 -15.49 22.60 -17.17
C TYR A 226 -14.39 22.60 -18.21
N THR A 227 -14.73 22.21 -19.44
CA THR A 227 -13.76 22.09 -20.53
C THR A 227 -14.04 23.09 -21.63
N TYR A 228 -12.97 23.70 -22.12
CA TYR A 228 -12.97 24.81 -23.06
C TYR A 228 -12.10 24.52 -24.27
N ARG A 229 -12.54 24.99 -25.43
CA ARG A 229 -11.73 25.15 -26.64
C ARG A 229 -11.28 26.60 -26.74
N PHE A 230 -10.06 26.81 -27.17
CA PHE A 230 -9.54 28.19 -27.34
C PHE A 230 -9.64 28.68 -28.79
N SER A 231 -10.23 29.86 -28.96
CA SER A 231 -10.15 30.65 -30.20
C SER A 231 -9.23 31.84 -29.91
N GLY A 232 -7.96 31.78 -30.37
CA GLY A 232 -6.92 32.64 -29.83
C GLY A 232 -6.74 32.42 -28.35
N ASN A 233 -6.87 33.45 -27.51
CA ASN A 233 -6.81 33.37 -26.03
C ASN A 233 -8.19 33.33 -25.37
N ILE A 234 -9.27 33.28 -26.16
CA ILE A 234 -10.65 33.31 -25.64
C ILE A 234 -11.14 31.86 -25.40
N PRO A 235 -11.42 31.44 -24.15
CA PRO A 235 -11.96 30.14 -23.86
C PRO A 235 -13.45 30.05 -24.22
N GLN A 236 -13.83 29.04 -24.98
CA GLN A 236 -15.21 28.73 -25.33
C GLN A 236 -15.60 27.41 -24.71
N GLN A 237 -16.47 27.44 -23.68
CA GLN A 237 -16.94 26.25 -23.01
C GLN A 237 -17.75 25.36 -23.95
N PHE A 238 -17.46 24.06 -23.98
CA PHE A 238 -18.23 23.08 -24.75
C PHE A 238 -18.70 21.88 -23.91
N SER A 239 -18.19 21.73 -22.72
CA SER A 239 -18.57 20.62 -21.83
C SER A 239 -19.04 21.17 -20.50
N GLN A 240 -20.17 20.66 -20.01
CA GLN A 240 -20.65 20.85 -18.64
C GLN A 240 -20.32 19.62 -17.83
N GLN A 241 -19.69 19.80 -16.69
CA GLN A 241 -19.24 18.72 -15.84
C GLN A 241 -19.81 18.84 -14.43
N VAL A 242 -19.98 17.70 -13.78
CA VAL A 242 -20.31 17.65 -12.36
C VAL A 242 -19.10 17.09 -11.63
N GLY A 243 -18.39 17.93 -10.88
CA GLY A 243 -17.30 17.52 -10.01
C GLY A 243 -15.91 18.05 -10.43
N ASN A 244 -14.93 17.79 -9.58
CA ASN A 244 -13.57 18.29 -9.75
C ASN A 244 -12.90 17.65 -10.96
N GLY A 245 -12.31 18.46 -11.82
CA GLY A 245 -11.51 18.01 -12.95
C GLY A 245 -10.28 17.23 -12.51
N LEU A 246 -9.92 16.21 -13.27
CA LEU A 246 -8.73 15.41 -13.02
C LEU A 246 -7.74 15.53 -14.18
N LYS A 247 -8.09 14.97 -15.37
CA LYS A 247 -7.15 14.89 -16.48
C LYS A 247 -7.85 14.83 -17.82
N LEU A 248 -7.24 15.47 -18.83
CA LEU A 248 -7.55 15.29 -20.25
C LEU A 248 -6.56 14.31 -20.86
N ARG A 249 -7.05 13.38 -21.68
CA ARG A 249 -6.25 12.46 -22.50
C ARG A 249 -6.80 12.42 -23.92
N THR A 250 -5.93 12.14 -24.87
CA THR A 250 -6.33 12.00 -26.28
C THR A 250 -5.69 10.76 -26.90
N ASP A 251 -6.40 10.16 -27.87
CA ASP A 251 -5.89 9.11 -28.76
C ASP A 251 -6.09 9.58 -30.16
N ASN A 252 -5.84 10.23 -30.92
CA ASN A 252 -6.09 10.69 -32.31
C ASN A 252 -7.58 10.71 -32.73
N LEU A 253 -8.45 9.84 -32.16
CA LEU A 253 -9.87 9.73 -32.50
C LEU A 253 -10.78 10.41 -31.49
N TYR A 254 -10.37 10.37 -30.21
CA TYR A 254 -11.21 10.80 -29.10
C TYR A 254 -10.46 11.69 -28.12
N LEU A 255 -11.20 12.60 -27.53
CA LEU A 255 -10.84 13.36 -26.33
C LEU A 255 -11.57 12.76 -25.14
N THR A 256 -10.82 12.30 -24.16
CA THR A 256 -11.34 11.77 -22.90
C THR A 256 -11.18 12.82 -21.80
N ILE A 257 -12.27 13.14 -21.11
CA ILE A 257 -12.33 14.08 -20.00
C ILE A 257 -12.65 13.28 -18.75
N SER A 258 -11.71 13.26 -17.80
CA SER A 258 -11.85 12.54 -16.54
C SER A 258 -12.14 13.49 -15.40
N ASN A 259 -13.24 13.27 -14.70
CA ASN A 259 -13.59 13.86 -13.42
C ASN A 259 -13.80 12.74 -12.39
N ARG A 260 -13.79 13.06 -11.10
CA ARG A 260 -14.00 12.05 -10.05
C ARG A 260 -15.32 11.29 -10.16
N ASN A 261 -16.36 11.95 -10.65
CA ASN A 261 -17.74 11.43 -10.69
C ASN A 261 -18.25 11.24 -12.13
N GLN A 262 -17.47 11.58 -13.13
CA GLN A 262 -17.90 11.49 -14.52
C GLN A 262 -16.73 11.33 -15.48
N ILE A 263 -16.92 10.53 -16.51
CA ILE A 263 -16.04 10.47 -17.68
C ILE A 263 -16.86 10.82 -18.92
N LEU A 264 -16.32 11.73 -19.74
CA LEU A 264 -16.88 12.07 -21.03
C LEU A 264 -15.88 11.75 -22.14
N VAL A 265 -16.38 11.25 -23.24
CA VAL A 265 -15.60 10.99 -24.46
C VAL A 265 -16.21 11.76 -25.61
N TYR A 266 -15.43 12.61 -26.26
CA TYR A 266 -15.81 13.38 -27.43
C TYR A 266 -15.04 12.89 -28.65
N ASN A 267 -15.72 12.81 -29.81
CA ASN A 267 -15.07 12.50 -31.07
C ASN A 267 -14.38 13.73 -31.66
N GLN A 268 -13.74 13.58 -32.83
CA GLN A 268 -13.03 14.67 -33.54
C GLN A 268 -13.94 15.88 -33.87
N SER A 269 -15.24 15.68 -34.05
CA SER A 269 -16.21 16.77 -34.26
C SER A 269 -16.68 17.44 -32.95
N PHE A 270 -16.08 17.08 -31.82
CA PHE A 270 -16.53 17.51 -30.48
C PHE A 270 -17.98 17.14 -30.18
N THR A 271 -18.47 16.04 -30.78
CA THR A 271 -19.74 15.44 -30.41
C THR A 271 -19.52 14.43 -29.29
N LEU A 272 -20.39 14.45 -28.27
CA LEU A 272 -20.33 13.52 -27.16
C LEU A 272 -20.61 12.09 -27.65
N ALA A 273 -19.62 11.22 -27.52
CA ALA A 273 -19.70 9.81 -27.91
C ALA A 273 -20.05 8.90 -26.71
N CYS A 274 -19.59 9.25 -25.50
CA CYS A 274 -19.86 8.49 -24.27
C CYS A 274 -19.94 9.42 -23.07
N SER A 275 -20.87 9.12 -22.17
CA SER A 275 -20.97 9.73 -20.83
C SER A 275 -21.16 8.66 -19.78
N LEU A 276 -20.29 8.59 -18.78
CA LEU A 276 -20.29 7.58 -17.76
C LEU A 276 -20.21 8.23 -16.37
N PHE A 277 -21.15 7.88 -15.47
CA PHE A 277 -21.19 8.39 -14.08
C PHE A 277 -20.81 7.34 -13.05
N THR A 278 -20.94 6.07 -13.36
CA THR A 278 -20.65 4.96 -12.45
C THR A 278 -20.39 3.69 -13.22
N ILE A 279 -19.68 2.76 -12.62
CA ILE A 279 -19.54 1.38 -13.09
C ILE A 279 -20.52 0.53 -12.27
N PRO A 280 -21.47 -0.20 -12.90
CA PRO A 280 -22.40 -1.05 -12.18
C PRO A 280 -21.70 -1.97 -11.18
N SER A 281 -22.22 -2.08 -9.97
CA SER A 281 -21.66 -2.84 -8.84
C SER A 281 -20.32 -2.35 -8.28
N PHE A 282 -19.76 -1.24 -8.80
CA PHE A 282 -18.51 -0.64 -8.34
C PHE A 282 -18.70 0.87 -8.15
N PRO A 283 -19.22 1.32 -7.00
CA PRO A 283 -19.54 2.75 -6.75
C PRO A 283 -18.30 3.57 -6.38
N ASP A 284 -17.20 3.37 -7.10
CA ASP A 284 -15.94 4.03 -6.86
C ASP A 284 -15.83 5.34 -7.64
N SER A 285 -15.02 6.26 -7.14
CA SER A 285 -14.61 7.44 -7.90
C SER A 285 -13.61 7.06 -8.98
N PHE A 286 -13.66 7.79 -10.10
CA PHE A 286 -12.68 7.67 -11.17
C PHE A 286 -11.38 8.40 -10.84
N THR A 287 -10.26 7.93 -11.39
CA THR A 287 -8.95 8.57 -11.25
C THR A 287 -8.42 9.08 -12.59
N CYS A 288 -8.62 8.32 -13.65
CA CYS A 288 -8.16 8.63 -14.99
C CYS A 288 -8.95 7.79 -16.02
N ALA A 289 -8.92 8.20 -17.27
CA ALA A 289 -9.43 7.39 -18.36
C ALA A 289 -8.72 7.71 -19.67
N ILE A 290 -8.70 6.74 -20.58
CA ILE A 290 -8.17 6.90 -21.93
C ILE A 290 -8.91 5.97 -22.89
N THR A 291 -9.02 6.37 -24.15
CA THR A 291 -9.61 5.56 -25.21
C THR A 291 -8.55 4.85 -26.04
N LYS A 292 -8.88 3.69 -26.57
CA LYS A 292 -8.09 2.98 -27.57
C LYS A 292 -8.96 1.98 -28.34
N ASN A 293 -8.92 2.02 -29.68
CA ASN A 293 -9.64 1.09 -30.54
C ASN A 293 -11.13 0.96 -30.17
N ASP A 294 -11.84 2.10 -30.08
CA ASP A 294 -13.28 2.20 -29.70
C ASP A 294 -13.64 1.62 -28.31
N LYS A 295 -12.62 1.37 -27.49
CA LYS A 295 -12.78 1.00 -26.09
C LYS A 295 -12.35 2.13 -25.17
N LEU A 296 -13.01 2.22 -24.02
CA LEU A 296 -12.71 3.13 -22.93
C LEU A 296 -12.09 2.35 -21.77
N TYR A 297 -10.91 2.76 -21.35
CA TYR A 297 -10.19 2.23 -20.18
C TYR A 297 -10.28 3.23 -19.04
N ILE A 298 -10.70 2.75 -17.87
CA ILE A 298 -11.13 3.58 -16.74
C ILE A 298 -10.39 3.14 -15.48
N GLY A 299 -9.58 4.02 -14.93
CA GLY A 299 -8.96 3.84 -13.63
C GLY A 299 -9.91 4.26 -12.50
N THR A 300 -9.93 3.48 -11.42
CA THR A 300 -10.74 3.72 -10.23
C THR A 300 -9.90 3.82 -8.96
N THR A 301 -10.52 4.36 -7.90
CA THR A 301 -9.84 4.54 -6.61
C THR A 301 -9.69 3.25 -5.80
N LYS A 302 -10.51 2.20 -6.05
CA LYS A 302 -10.52 0.99 -5.20
C LYS A 302 -10.78 -0.32 -5.93
N SER A 303 -11.15 -0.28 -7.22
CA SER A 303 -11.58 -1.48 -7.95
C SER A 303 -10.74 -1.78 -9.19
N GLY A 304 -9.68 -1.01 -9.44
CA GLY A 304 -8.72 -1.26 -10.50
C GLY A 304 -9.05 -0.61 -11.84
N LEU A 305 -8.57 -1.24 -12.92
CA LEU A 305 -8.73 -0.79 -14.30
C LEU A 305 -9.88 -1.53 -14.96
N PHE A 306 -10.88 -0.79 -15.43
CA PHE A 306 -12.00 -1.33 -16.19
C PHE A 306 -11.88 -0.99 -17.68
N GLU A 307 -12.46 -1.86 -18.49
CA GLU A 307 -12.62 -1.70 -19.93
C GLU A 307 -14.09 -1.81 -20.29
N THR A 308 -14.57 -0.91 -21.16
CA THR A 308 -15.91 -0.96 -21.77
C THR A 308 -15.85 -0.45 -23.21
N THR A 309 -16.92 -0.61 -23.96
CA THR A 309 -17.06 0.01 -25.30
C THR A 309 -17.49 1.48 -25.17
N ILE A 310 -17.03 2.35 -26.08
CA ILE A 310 -17.45 3.77 -26.12
C ILE A 310 -18.94 3.87 -26.47
N VAL A 311 -19.37 3.08 -27.43
CA VAL A 311 -20.78 3.01 -27.83
C VAL A 311 -21.51 1.98 -26.95
N ASN A 312 -22.57 2.41 -26.24
CA ASN A 312 -23.35 1.59 -25.32
C ASN A 312 -22.51 0.89 -24.22
N PRO A 313 -21.94 1.64 -23.27
CA PRO A 313 -21.09 1.12 -22.22
C PRO A 313 -21.90 0.36 -21.15
N THR A 314 -22.35 -0.86 -21.47
CA THR A 314 -23.18 -1.70 -20.60
C THR A 314 -22.42 -2.86 -19.96
N VAL A 315 -21.31 -3.29 -20.58
CA VAL A 315 -20.47 -4.38 -20.11
C VAL A 315 -19.12 -3.82 -19.69
N PHE A 316 -18.72 -4.10 -18.45
CA PHE A 316 -17.46 -3.67 -17.87
C PHE A 316 -16.61 -4.88 -17.51
N THR A 317 -15.39 -4.94 -18.03
CA THR A 317 -14.42 -5.98 -17.72
C THR A 317 -13.31 -5.39 -16.84
N ASN A 318 -13.08 -5.97 -15.67
CA ASN A 318 -11.94 -5.61 -14.85
C ASN A 318 -10.66 -6.24 -15.41
N ASN A 319 -9.70 -5.42 -15.77
CA ASN A 319 -8.42 -5.81 -16.37
C ASN A 319 -7.24 -5.69 -15.38
N SER A 320 -7.52 -5.61 -14.08
CA SER A 320 -6.46 -5.55 -13.07
C SER A 320 -5.85 -6.93 -12.83
N PRO A 321 -4.53 -7.03 -12.65
CA PRO A 321 -3.91 -8.27 -12.20
C PRO A 321 -4.44 -8.72 -10.84
N ASN A 322 -4.35 -10.01 -10.57
CA ASN A 322 -4.77 -10.58 -9.30
C ASN A 322 -3.80 -10.21 -8.17
N GLY A 323 -4.29 -9.57 -7.13
CA GLY A 323 -3.51 -9.06 -6.01
C GLY A 323 -4.32 -8.90 -4.72
N PRO A 324 -3.68 -8.50 -3.60
CA PRO A 324 -4.39 -8.16 -2.37
C PRO A 324 -5.26 -6.90 -2.56
N ILE A 325 -6.15 -6.65 -1.59
CA ILE A 325 -7.04 -5.47 -1.64
C ILE A 325 -6.23 -4.17 -1.59
N GLU A 326 -5.20 -4.10 -0.74
CA GLU A 326 -4.32 -2.95 -0.56
C GLU A 326 -2.86 -3.41 -0.42
N ASP A 327 -1.91 -2.51 -0.67
CA ASP A 327 -0.47 -2.77 -0.51
C ASP A 327 -0.02 -2.79 0.95
N TYR A 328 -0.80 -2.18 1.83
CA TYR A 328 -0.51 -2.17 3.27
C TYR A 328 -1.11 -3.39 3.95
N ALA A 329 -0.28 -4.29 4.47
CA ALA A 329 -0.70 -5.40 5.30
C ALA A 329 -0.38 -5.07 6.77
N PHE A 330 -1.41 -4.97 7.62
CA PHE A 330 -1.23 -4.78 9.04
C PHE A 330 -0.86 -6.10 9.75
N LYS A 331 -1.60 -7.17 9.47
CA LYS A 331 -1.30 -8.51 10.01
C LYS A 331 -1.44 -9.56 8.93
N VAL A 332 -0.44 -10.44 8.88
CA VAL A 332 -0.43 -11.62 8.01
C VAL A 332 -0.49 -12.85 8.88
N THR A 333 -1.44 -13.74 8.62
CA THR A 333 -1.59 -15.00 9.35
C THR A 333 -1.78 -16.16 8.38
N LYS A 334 -0.94 -17.17 8.54
CA LYS A 334 -1.12 -18.44 7.81
C LYS A 334 -2.15 -19.28 8.55
N THR A 335 -3.21 -19.65 7.84
CA THR A 335 -4.14 -20.73 8.19
C THR A 335 -3.73 -22.02 7.49
N THR A 336 -4.43 -23.10 7.71
CA THR A 336 -4.13 -24.40 7.06
C THR A 336 -4.14 -24.27 5.54
N ASN A 337 -5.10 -23.56 4.97
CA ASN A 337 -5.31 -23.50 3.52
C ASN A 337 -4.89 -22.18 2.87
N ASP A 338 -4.85 -21.08 3.60
CA ASP A 338 -4.69 -19.75 3.05
C ASP A 338 -3.75 -18.86 3.88
N LEU A 339 -3.27 -17.77 3.28
CA LEU A 339 -2.78 -16.60 4.01
C LEU A 339 -3.93 -15.59 4.12
N TRP A 340 -4.15 -15.10 5.33
CA TRP A 340 -5.12 -14.06 5.63
C TRP A 340 -4.39 -12.76 5.94
N LEU A 341 -4.83 -11.65 5.37
CA LEU A 341 -4.25 -10.32 5.57
C LEU A 341 -5.32 -9.34 5.99
N THR A 342 -5.07 -8.63 7.09
CA THR A 342 -5.82 -7.42 7.46
C THR A 342 -5.05 -6.17 7.02
N HIS A 343 -5.75 -5.07 6.72
CA HIS A 343 -5.16 -3.89 6.09
C HIS A 343 -5.18 -2.63 6.96
N GLY A 344 -5.74 -2.68 8.12
CA GLY A 344 -5.75 -1.56 9.05
C GLY A 344 -6.10 -1.99 10.43
N SER A 345 -5.78 -1.20 11.43
CA SER A 345 -6.12 -1.55 12.78
C SER A 345 -5.92 -0.44 13.81
N TYR A 346 -4.71 -0.21 14.32
CA TYR A 346 -4.42 0.76 15.36
C TYR A 346 -2.99 1.33 15.20
N ASP A 347 -2.78 2.50 15.79
CA ASP A 347 -1.47 3.14 15.84
C ASP A 347 -0.58 2.54 16.96
N ARG A 348 0.61 3.13 17.16
CA ARG A 348 1.55 2.67 18.19
C ARG A 348 1.02 2.78 19.62
N THR A 349 -0.02 3.55 19.89
CA THR A 349 -0.69 3.71 21.18
C THR A 349 -1.94 2.85 21.31
N TYR A 350 -2.16 1.94 20.37
CA TYR A 350 -3.35 1.10 20.23
C TYR A 350 -4.65 1.89 20.01
N THR A 351 -4.54 3.12 19.48
CA THR A 351 -5.71 3.88 19.05
C THR A 351 -6.18 3.36 17.69
N PRO A 352 -7.45 2.91 17.56
CA PRO A 352 -7.96 2.33 16.32
C PRO A 352 -8.07 3.36 15.20
N ASP A 353 -7.77 2.94 13.97
CA ASP A 353 -7.87 3.77 12.76
C ASP A 353 -9.31 3.94 12.26
N THR A 354 -10.26 3.16 12.76
CA THR A 354 -11.69 3.12 12.41
C THR A 354 -12.00 2.93 10.92
N LYS A 355 -11.03 2.42 10.15
CA LYS A 355 -11.22 2.15 8.73
C LYS A 355 -11.99 0.84 8.52
N LEU A 356 -12.98 0.90 7.64
CA LEU A 356 -13.70 -0.27 7.16
C LEU A 356 -13.01 -0.80 5.90
N GLN A 357 -12.29 -1.91 6.04
CA GLN A 357 -11.51 -2.54 4.98
C GLN A 357 -11.81 -4.03 4.94
N GLY A 358 -11.85 -4.60 3.73
CA GLY A 358 -12.00 -6.06 3.56
C GLY A 358 -10.77 -6.84 4.05
N ILE A 359 -10.84 -8.15 3.95
CA ILE A 359 -9.74 -9.05 4.27
C ILE A 359 -9.23 -9.67 2.97
N SER A 360 -7.92 -9.63 2.73
CA SER A 360 -7.31 -10.34 1.60
C SER A 360 -6.99 -11.78 1.98
N LEU A 361 -7.27 -12.69 1.07
CA LEU A 361 -6.98 -14.10 1.20
C LEU A 361 -6.08 -14.52 0.04
N TYR A 362 -5.00 -15.23 0.32
CA TYR A 362 -4.17 -15.84 -0.72
C TYR A 362 -4.14 -17.36 -0.57
N ASN A 363 -4.52 -18.04 -1.63
CA ASN A 363 -4.39 -19.49 -1.74
C ASN A 363 -3.39 -19.83 -2.85
N ARG A 364 -2.50 -20.77 -2.60
CA ARG A 364 -1.45 -21.12 -3.56
C ARG A 364 -2.01 -21.59 -4.90
N ASN A 365 -3.16 -22.26 -4.91
CA ASN A 365 -3.75 -22.84 -6.11
C ASN A 365 -4.67 -21.88 -6.88
N THR A 366 -5.39 -21.00 -6.16
CA THR A 366 -6.41 -20.12 -6.76
C THR A 366 -6.01 -18.64 -6.81
N GLY A 367 -4.87 -18.28 -6.18
CA GLY A 367 -4.39 -16.90 -6.09
C GLY A 367 -5.12 -16.09 -5.02
N TRP A 368 -5.25 -14.78 -5.26
CA TRP A 368 -5.88 -13.84 -4.34
C TRP A 368 -7.40 -13.84 -4.47
N SER A 369 -8.05 -13.77 -3.33
CA SER A 369 -9.47 -13.51 -3.16
C SER A 369 -9.69 -12.57 -1.99
N LYS A 370 -10.94 -12.14 -1.75
CA LYS A 370 -11.25 -11.19 -0.68
C LYS A 370 -12.52 -11.56 0.06
N ILE A 371 -12.57 -11.20 1.36
CA ILE A 371 -13.80 -11.08 2.12
C ILE A 371 -14.19 -9.60 2.06
N PRO A 372 -15.32 -9.25 1.43
CA PRO A 372 -15.74 -7.86 1.26
C PRO A 372 -16.21 -7.26 2.59
N THR A 373 -16.27 -5.93 2.65
CA THR A 373 -16.73 -5.20 3.84
C THR A 373 -18.16 -5.51 4.24
N SER A 374 -19.01 -5.92 3.30
CA SER A 374 -20.38 -6.36 3.57
C SER A 374 -20.47 -7.59 4.50
N GLU A 375 -19.44 -8.44 4.50
CA GLU A 375 -19.37 -9.64 5.34
C GLU A 375 -18.79 -9.36 6.74
N LEU A 376 -18.36 -8.12 7.03
CA LEU A 376 -17.68 -7.78 8.28
C LEU A 376 -18.62 -7.29 9.39
N GLN A 377 -19.94 -7.33 9.20
CA GLN A 377 -20.93 -6.84 10.17
C GLN A 377 -20.65 -5.39 10.66
N GLY A 378 -20.06 -4.56 9.82
CA GLY A 378 -19.62 -3.21 10.15
C GLY A 378 -18.36 -3.11 11.02
N ALA A 379 -17.65 -4.21 11.27
CA ALA A 379 -16.43 -4.19 12.06
C ALA A 379 -15.30 -3.45 11.33
N VAL A 380 -14.62 -2.57 12.05
CA VAL A 380 -13.49 -1.74 11.59
C VAL A 380 -12.21 -2.12 12.34
N SER A 381 -11.05 -1.63 11.89
CA SER A 381 -9.76 -1.79 12.60
C SER A 381 -9.40 -3.25 12.88
N LEU A 382 -9.39 -4.09 11.87
CA LEU A 382 -9.11 -5.53 12.00
C LEU A 382 -7.63 -5.78 12.36
N ALA A 383 -7.36 -6.44 13.50
CA ALA A 383 -6.06 -6.48 14.14
C ALA A 383 -5.34 -7.82 14.09
N ALA A 384 -6.01 -8.91 14.43
CA ALA A 384 -5.40 -10.22 14.53
C ALA A 384 -6.31 -11.30 13.97
N ILE A 385 -5.72 -12.43 13.56
CA ILE A 385 -6.42 -13.55 12.94
C ILE A 385 -5.96 -14.84 13.59
N THR A 386 -6.89 -15.76 13.86
CA THR A 386 -6.56 -17.11 14.32
C THR A 386 -7.55 -18.13 13.78
N GLU A 387 -7.06 -19.27 13.33
CA GLU A 387 -7.85 -20.42 12.88
C GLU A 387 -8.16 -21.33 14.07
N ASN A 388 -9.38 -21.89 14.10
CA ASN A 388 -9.72 -22.90 15.11
C ASN A 388 -9.00 -24.22 14.78
N PRO A 389 -8.06 -24.69 15.63
CA PRO A 389 -7.28 -25.89 15.31
C PRO A 389 -8.11 -27.19 15.31
N ARG A 390 -9.32 -27.16 15.87
CA ARG A 390 -10.26 -28.30 15.90
C ARG A 390 -11.34 -28.23 14.80
N ASN A 391 -11.52 -27.05 14.21
CA ASN A 391 -12.47 -26.84 13.11
C ASN A 391 -11.90 -25.83 12.13
N LEU A 392 -11.18 -26.29 11.12
CA LEU A 392 -10.47 -25.46 10.13
C LEU A 392 -11.42 -24.57 9.27
N ASN A 393 -12.73 -24.79 9.36
CA ASN A 393 -13.72 -23.93 8.73
C ASN A 393 -14.03 -22.67 9.56
N GLU A 394 -13.54 -22.59 10.81
CA GLU A 394 -13.75 -21.45 11.69
C GLU A 394 -12.48 -20.62 11.81
N VAL A 395 -12.59 -19.34 11.47
CA VAL A 395 -11.52 -18.36 11.64
C VAL A 395 -12.04 -17.18 12.44
N PHE A 396 -11.30 -16.78 13.45
CA PHE A 396 -11.59 -15.60 14.24
C PHE A 396 -10.71 -14.43 13.83
N VAL A 397 -11.33 -13.25 13.71
CA VAL A 397 -10.66 -12.00 13.38
C VAL A 397 -10.96 -10.97 14.45
N ALA A 398 -9.94 -10.52 15.15
CA ALA A 398 -10.05 -9.51 16.18
C ALA A 398 -10.10 -8.11 15.56
N SER A 399 -10.83 -7.23 16.22
CA SER A 399 -10.88 -5.81 15.89
C SER A 399 -10.33 -4.98 17.04
N GLY A 400 -9.50 -3.98 16.74
CA GLY A 400 -9.07 -2.95 17.69
C GLY A 400 -10.17 -1.98 18.11
N HIS A 401 -11.40 -2.13 17.57
CA HIS A 401 -12.52 -1.23 17.86
C HIS A 401 -13.86 -1.95 18.06
N SER A 402 -14.20 -2.96 17.25
CA SER A 402 -15.57 -3.48 17.09
C SER A 402 -15.79 -4.81 17.79
N GLY A 403 -14.74 -5.45 18.33
CA GLY A 403 -14.82 -6.73 19.03
C GLY A 403 -14.20 -7.89 18.25
N LEU A 404 -14.92 -9.01 18.14
CA LEU A 404 -14.42 -10.26 17.57
C LEU A 404 -15.36 -10.80 16.52
N LEU A 405 -14.88 -10.93 15.28
CA LEU A 405 -15.58 -11.62 14.20
C LEU A 405 -15.25 -13.11 14.22
N LYS A 406 -16.25 -13.96 14.10
CA LYS A 406 -16.12 -15.38 13.82
C LYS A 406 -16.61 -15.64 12.40
N PHE A 407 -15.77 -16.15 11.52
CA PHE A 407 -16.14 -16.61 10.18
C PHE A 407 -16.33 -18.11 10.17
N THR A 408 -17.37 -18.56 9.47
CA THR A 408 -17.58 -19.96 9.12
C THR A 408 -17.52 -20.11 7.61
N ASN A 409 -16.68 -20.98 7.09
CA ASN A 409 -16.45 -21.17 5.64
C ASN A 409 -16.10 -19.86 4.88
N LYS A 410 -15.43 -18.91 5.53
CA LYS A 410 -15.00 -17.61 4.97
C LYS A 410 -16.11 -16.62 4.58
N THR A 411 -17.38 -16.99 4.73
CA THR A 411 -18.52 -16.18 4.25
C THR A 411 -19.49 -15.79 5.35
N ASN A 412 -19.85 -16.72 6.23
CA ASN A 412 -20.81 -16.43 7.30
C ASN A 412 -20.10 -15.86 8.51
N SER A 413 -20.35 -14.61 8.85
CA SER A 413 -19.71 -13.97 10.01
C SER A 413 -20.70 -13.70 11.15
N VAL A 414 -20.19 -13.80 12.38
CA VAL A 414 -20.86 -13.39 13.62
C VAL A 414 -19.95 -12.43 14.35
N LEU A 415 -20.48 -11.29 14.79
CA LEU A 415 -19.75 -10.31 15.59
C LEU A 415 -20.06 -10.46 17.07
N TYR A 416 -19.04 -10.74 17.87
CA TYR A 416 -19.09 -10.66 19.32
C TYR A 416 -18.62 -9.27 19.76
N ASN A 417 -19.47 -8.57 20.52
CA ASN A 417 -19.20 -7.23 21.01
C ASN A 417 -19.88 -7.01 22.39
N GLN A 418 -20.08 -5.76 22.81
CA GLN A 418 -20.70 -5.42 24.10
C GLN A 418 -22.18 -5.84 24.23
N THR A 419 -22.83 -6.20 23.15
CA THR A 419 -24.25 -6.65 23.21
C THR A 419 -24.38 -8.13 23.55
N ASN A 420 -23.28 -8.89 23.46
CA ASN A 420 -23.32 -10.33 23.72
C ASN A 420 -22.31 -10.80 24.80
N PHE A 421 -21.00 -10.75 24.59
CA PHE A 421 -20.07 -11.40 25.55
C PHE A 421 -18.83 -10.57 25.87
N LEU A 422 -18.55 -9.48 25.15
CA LEU A 422 -17.38 -8.65 25.35
C LEU A 422 -17.74 -7.34 26.06
N GLU A 423 -16.76 -6.59 26.50
CA GLU A 423 -16.96 -5.32 27.19
C GLU A 423 -16.40 -4.17 26.34
N SER A 424 -17.17 -3.08 26.26
CA SER A 424 -16.71 -1.81 25.70
C SER A 424 -15.87 -1.05 26.74
N ILE A 425 -15.14 -0.04 26.29
CA ILE A 425 -14.33 0.87 27.13
C ILE A 425 -15.13 1.33 28.35
N ALA A 426 -14.60 1.10 29.55
CA ALA A 426 -15.31 1.35 30.81
C ALA A 426 -15.46 2.85 31.13
N TRP A 427 -14.46 3.67 30.79
CA TRP A 427 -14.39 5.08 31.19
C TRP A 427 -15.01 6.08 30.18
N LEU A 428 -15.47 5.60 29.01
CA LEU A 428 -16.18 6.42 28.01
C LEU A 428 -17.48 5.72 27.58
N PRO A 429 -18.50 5.67 28.43
CA PRO A 429 -19.73 4.90 28.15
C PRO A 429 -20.54 5.39 26.95
N SER A 430 -20.35 6.64 26.54
CA SER A 430 -20.98 7.19 25.31
C SER A 430 -20.23 6.82 24.02
N TYR A 431 -19.00 6.30 24.11
CA TYR A 431 -18.18 5.88 22.99
C TYR A 431 -18.00 4.36 23.04
N ILE A 432 -18.76 3.67 22.22
CA ILE A 432 -18.72 2.20 22.15
C ILE A 432 -17.48 1.77 21.37
N SER A 433 -16.56 1.10 22.04
CA SER A 433 -15.36 0.52 21.42
C SER A 433 -14.94 -0.73 22.18
N VAL A 434 -15.03 -1.88 21.52
CA VAL A 434 -14.61 -3.18 22.04
C VAL A 434 -13.27 -3.55 21.40
N ARG A 435 -12.18 -3.50 22.19
CA ARG A 435 -10.80 -3.60 21.68
C ARG A 435 -10.20 -4.96 21.95
N ILE A 436 -10.02 -5.76 20.89
CA ILE A 436 -9.40 -7.09 20.96
C ILE A 436 -8.14 -7.05 20.10
N ASN A 437 -6.96 -7.21 20.70
CA ASN A 437 -5.68 -7.13 20.00
C ASN A 437 -4.92 -8.46 19.97
N GLY A 438 -5.06 -9.29 20.99
CA GLY A 438 -4.38 -10.57 21.11
C GLY A 438 -5.35 -11.74 21.19
N MET A 439 -5.03 -12.82 20.45
CA MET A 439 -5.80 -14.08 20.46
C MET A 439 -4.88 -15.27 20.30
N LYS A 440 -5.13 -16.35 21.05
CA LYS A 440 -4.41 -17.62 20.92
C LYS A 440 -5.27 -18.78 21.39
N TYR A 441 -5.27 -19.88 20.66
CA TYR A 441 -5.83 -21.14 21.13
C TYR A 441 -4.88 -21.86 22.07
N ASP A 442 -5.40 -22.41 23.16
CA ASP A 442 -4.68 -23.36 23.98
C ASP A 442 -4.81 -24.80 23.42
N LYS A 443 -4.05 -25.73 24.01
CA LYS A 443 -4.09 -27.15 23.60
C LYS A 443 -5.44 -27.84 23.84
N ASP A 444 -6.26 -27.29 24.75
CA ASP A 444 -7.58 -27.81 25.09
C ASP A 444 -8.66 -27.28 24.13
N GLY A 445 -8.27 -26.42 23.15
CA GLY A 445 -9.13 -25.82 22.13
C GLY A 445 -9.96 -24.65 22.64
N ASN A 446 -9.54 -24.02 23.73
CA ASN A 446 -10.14 -22.78 24.19
C ASN A 446 -9.44 -21.58 23.54
N LEU A 447 -10.22 -20.61 23.07
CA LEU A 447 -9.70 -19.37 22.49
C LEU A 447 -9.53 -18.31 23.59
N TRP A 448 -8.28 -18.03 23.93
CA TRP A 448 -7.91 -16.96 24.85
C TRP A 448 -7.75 -15.64 24.08
N LEU A 449 -8.25 -14.55 24.66
CA LEU A 449 -8.16 -13.23 24.04
C LEU A 449 -8.04 -12.11 25.08
N THR A 450 -7.51 -10.99 24.65
CA THR A 450 -7.37 -9.78 25.45
C THR A 450 -8.40 -8.74 25.05
N ASN A 451 -9.16 -8.20 26.01
CA ASN A 451 -10.11 -7.11 25.84
C ASN A 451 -9.56 -5.87 26.56
N ALA A 452 -9.07 -4.89 25.79
CA ALA A 452 -8.41 -3.73 26.36
C ALA A 452 -9.37 -2.70 26.95
N LEU A 453 -8.88 -1.90 27.91
CA LEU A 453 -9.58 -0.78 28.56
C LEU A 453 -10.85 -1.20 29.31
N VAL A 454 -10.82 -2.37 29.93
CA VAL A 454 -11.90 -2.93 30.74
C VAL A 454 -11.32 -3.64 31.98
N ASN A 455 -12.10 -3.78 33.05
CA ASN A 455 -11.62 -4.44 34.27
C ASN A 455 -11.30 -5.92 34.06
N ARG A 456 -12.11 -6.62 33.28
CA ARG A 456 -11.91 -8.06 32.99
C ARG A 456 -11.23 -8.23 31.62
N GLY A 457 -9.98 -7.81 31.56
CA GLY A 457 -9.21 -7.74 30.31
C GLY A 457 -8.80 -9.08 29.72
N LEU A 458 -8.76 -10.17 30.49
CA LEU A 458 -8.45 -11.51 29.99
C LEU A 458 -9.72 -12.35 29.86
N ARG A 459 -9.98 -12.88 28.66
CA ARG A 459 -11.19 -13.64 28.36
C ARG A 459 -10.87 -14.94 27.66
N VAL A 460 -11.76 -15.91 27.81
CA VAL A 460 -11.68 -17.18 27.11
C VAL A 460 -13.04 -17.61 26.59
N LEU A 461 -13.08 -17.96 25.32
CA LEU A 461 -14.16 -18.75 24.71
C LEU A 461 -13.73 -20.22 24.80
N LYS A 462 -14.40 -20.98 25.67
CA LYS A 462 -14.09 -22.40 25.88
C LYS A 462 -14.54 -23.25 24.69
N SER A 463 -13.93 -24.40 24.55
CA SER A 463 -14.26 -25.37 23.50
C SER A 463 -15.71 -25.88 23.52
N ASN A 464 -16.42 -25.72 24.65
CA ASN A 464 -17.84 -25.98 24.80
C ASN A 464 -18.74 -24.76 24.49
N ASN A 465 -18.18 -23.70 23.89
CA ASN A 465 -18.85 -22.45 23.53
C ASN A 465 -19.33 -21.60 24.74
N THR A 466 -18.78 -21.80 25.93
CA THR A 466 -19.04 -20.93 27.08
C THR A 466 -17.96 -19.87 27.25
N TRP A 467 -18.35 -18.68 27.69
CA TRP A 467 -17.43 -17.58 27.96
C TRP A 467 -17.06 -17.52 29.45
N GLN A 468 -15.79 -17.18 29.71
CA GLN A 468 -15.30 -16.85 31.04
C GLN A 468 -14.36 -15.64 30.94
N SER A 469 -14.34 -14.80 31.98
CA SER A 469 -13.44 -13.63 32.06
C SER A 469 -12.70 -13.64 33.39
N TYR A 470 -11.52 -13.03 33.43
CA TYR A 470 -10.66 -12.93 34.61
C TYR A 470 -10.38 -11.45 34.88
N ASP A 471 -10.54 -11.09 36.16
CA ASP A 471 -10.23 -9.76 36.68
C ASP A 471 -8.73 -9.64 36.93
N LEU A 472 -8.12 -8.59 36.39
CA LEU A 472 -6.69 -8.32 36.52
C LEU A 472 -6.37 -7.29 37.63
N SER A 473 -7.38 -6.78 38.37
CA SER A 473 -7.22 -5.74 39.38
C SER A 473 -6.32 -6.18 40.58
N ALA A 474 -6.22 -7.48 40.81
CA ALA A 474 -5.36 -8.03 41.87
C ALA A 474 -3.85 -7.87 41.59
N VAL A 475 -3.46 -7.68 40.32
CA VAL A 475 -2.05 -7.66 39.89
C VAL A 475 -1.68 -6.42 39.09
N VAL A 476 -2.66 -5.68 38.61
CA VAL A 476 -2.44 -4.48 37.84
C VAL A 476 -3.36 -3.35 38.32
N GLN A 477 -2.76 -2.24 38.72
CA GLN A 477 -3.53 -1.04 39.05
C GLN A 477 -4.26 -0.50 37.83
N SER A 478 -5.55 -0.17 37.96
CA SER A 478 -6.40 0.40 36.91
C SER A 478 -6.40 -0.42 35.62
N PRO A 479 -6.90 -1.67 35.63
CA PRO A 479 -6.90 -2.54 34.45
C PRO A 479 -7.75 -1.98 33.30
N ASP A 480 -8.73 -1.11 33.61
CA ASP A 480 -9.55 -0.36 32.66
C ASP A 480 -8.82 0.72 31.86
N TYR A 481 -7.52 0.95 32.15
CA TYR A 481 -6.64 1.84 31.36
C TYR A 481 -5.53 1.08 30.63
N ILE A 482 -5.58 -0.24 30.58
CA ILE A 482 -4.53 -1.04 29.96
C ILE A 482 -4.86 -1.37 28.51
N HIS A 483 -3.91 -1.10 27.64
CA HIS A 483 -3.87 -1.66 26.30
C HIS A 483 -3.05 -2.95 26.28
N TYR A 484 -3.59 -3.97 25.67
CA TYR A 484 -2.93 -5.26 25.49
C TYR A 484 -2.42 -5.39 24.07
N GLY A 485 -1.23 -5.98 23.92
CA GLY A 485 -0.68 -6.46 22.66
C GLY A 485 -1.13 -7.90 22.36
N ASN A 486 -0.20 -8.71 21.85
CA ASN A 486 -0.48 -10.11 21.59
C ASN A 486 -0.45 -10.96 22.89
N ILE A 487 -0.96 -12.17 22.76
CA ILE A 487 -0.90 -13.23 23.78
C ILE A 487 -0.24 -14.47 23.16
N ASP A 488 0.62 -15.13 23.92
CA ASP A 488 1.12 -16.45 23.59
C ASP A 488 0.95 -17.41 24.77
N ILE A 489 0.97 -18.73 24.52
CA ILE A 489 0.65 -19.75 25.52
C ILE A 489 1.74 -20.81 25.51
N ASP A 490 2.32 -21.11 26.69
CA ASP A 490 3.37 -22.10 26.83
C ASP A 490 2.83 -23.55 26.98
N LYS A 491 3.75 -24.50 27.05
CA LYS A 491 3.40 -25.94 27.23
C LYS A 491 2.63 -26.25 28.51
N ASN A 492 2.76 -25.40 29.54
CA ASN A 492 2.06 -25.55 30.83
C ASN A 492 0.70 -24.85 30.84
N SER A 493 0.30 -24.27 29.69
CA SER A 493 -0.90 -23.46 29.51
C SER A 493 -0.85 -22.10 30.24
N THR A 494 0.34 -21.57 30.59
CA THR A 494 0.48 -20.19 31.05
C THR A 494 0.32 -19.24 29.89
N LYS A 495 -0.51 -18.21 30.06
CA LYS A 495 -0.78 -17.14 29.10
C LYS A 495 0.18 -16.01 29.37
N TRP A 496 0.98 -15.67 28.36
CA TRP A 496 1.94 -14.58 28.36
C TRP A 496 1.36 -13.43 27.55
N ILE A 497 1.13 -12.28 28.19
CA ILE A 497 0.37 -11.17 27.62
C ILE A 497 1.25 -9.93 27.56
N ALA A 498 1.48 -9.39 26.37
CA ALA A 498 2.14 -8.11 26.17
C ALA A 498 1.21 -6.96 26.57
N THR A 499 1.75 -5.95 27.29
CA THR A 499 0.98 -4.76 27.65
C THR A 499 1.71 -3.46 27.34
N TYR A 500 0.96 -2.44 26.98
CA TYR A 500 1.47 -1.08 26.85
C TYR A 500 1.63 -0.46 28.26
N GLY A 501 2.87 -0.25 28.69
CA GLY A 501 3.20 0.47 29.91
C GLY A 501 3.12 -0.33 31.22
N ARG A 502 2.86 -1.66 31.17
CA ARG A 502 2.81 -2.51 32.39
C ARG A 502 3.71 -3.75 32.32
N GLY A 503 4.49 -3.91 31.24
CA GLY A 503 5.36 -5.08 31.05
C GLY A 503 4.62 -6.29 30.50
N VAL A 504 4.96 -7.48 30.98
CA VAL A 504 4.33 -8.76 30.63
C VAL A 504 3.48 -9.25 31.79
N ILE A 505 2.23 -9.63 31.52
CA ILE A 505 1.38 -10.33 32.48
C ILE A 505 1.41 -11.81 32.14
N ALA A 506 1.81 -12.65 33.09
CA ALA A 506 1.70 -14.10 33.03
C ALA A 506 0.51 -14.57 33.86
N PHE A 507 -0.31 -15.47 33.30
CA PHE A 507 -1.52 -15.99 33.95
C PHE A 507 -1.69 -17.48 33.73
N ASN A 508 -2.10 -18.20 34.79
CA ASN A 508 -2.47 -19.60 34.65
C ASN A 508 -3.58 -19.98 35.62
N GLU A 509 -4.75 -20.34 35.07
CA GLU A 509 -5.94 -20.75 35.86
C GLU A 509 -5.76 -22.09 36.58
N LYS A 510 -4.88 -22.97 36.06
CA LYS A 510 -4.63 -24.29 36.62
C LYS A 510 -3.83 -24.24 37.94
N TYR A 511 -3.18 -23.09 38.19
CA TYR A 511 -2.43 -22.84 39.42
C TYR A 511 -3.14 -21.80 40.30
N ASN A 512 -4.40 -22.05 40.62
CA ASN A 512 -5.23 -21.19 41.46
C ASN A 512 -5.31 -19.74 40.98
N ASN A 513 -5.49 -19.54 39.65
CA ASN A 513 -5.49 -18.24 38.99
C ASN A 513 -4.22 -17.42 39.27
N LYS A 514 -3.07 -18.08 39.31
CA LYS A 514 -1.79 -17.41 39.56
C LYS A 514 -1.47 -16.39 38.52
N PHE A 515 -1.00 -15.22 38.98
CA PHE A 515 -0.46 -14.15 38.15
C PHE A 515 0.98 -13.80 38.52
N ILE A 516 1.78 -13.40 37.53
CA ILE A 516 3.07 -12.72 37.72
C ILE A 516 3.11 -11.54 36.74
N VAL A 517 3.57 -10.38 37.22
CA VAL A 517 3.87 -9.22 36.37
C VAL A 517 5.38 -9.08 36.29
N ILE A 518 5.88 -8.95 35.05
CA ILE A 518 7.30 -8.80 34.74
C ILE A 518 7.48 -7.43 34.10
N ASN A 519 8.22 -6.54 34.74
CA ASN A 519 8.38 -5.15 34.32
C ASN A 519 9.85 -4.70 34.46
N GLN A 520 10.12 -3.40 34.32
CA GLN A 520 11.47 -2.84 34.47
C GLN A 520 12.01 -3.01 35.91
N GLU A 521 11.15 -2.92 36.92
CA GLU A 521 11.55 -2.89 38.34
C GLU A 521 11.93 -4.29 38.87
N ASN A 522 11.15 -5.31 38.51
CA ASN A 522 11.33 -6.67 39.05
C ASN A 522 11.81 -7.69 38.00
N GLY A 523 11.67 -7.42 36.71
CA GLY A 523 11.87 -8.37 35.62
C GLY A 523 13.01 -8.02 34.65
N ASN A 524 13.77 -6.94 34.91
CA ASN A 524 14.86 -6.48 34.04
C ASN A 524 14.43 -6.22 32.60
N LEU A 525 13.21 -5.72 32.36
CA LEU A 525 12.79 -5.26 31.05
C LEU A 525 13.43 -3.91 30.73
N PRO A 526 13.79 -3.62 29.47
CA PRO A 526 14.31 -2.30 29.08
C PRO A 526 13.20 -1.25 28.96
N SER A 527 11.94 -1.68 28.83
CA SER A 527 10.75 -0.83 28.79
C SER A 527 9.52 -1.61 29.27
N ASN A 528 8.62 -0.93 29.98
CA ASN A 528 7.30 -1.46 30.31
C ASN A 528 6.32 -1.44 29.13
N ASP A 529 6.68 -0.77 28.02
CA ASP A 529 5.95 -0.84 26.75
C ASP A 529 6.38 -2.10 26.01
N VAL A 530 5.68 -3.21 26.27
CA VAL A 530 5.88 -4.51 25.62
C VAL A 530 4.97 -4.63 24.42
N ARG A 531 5.56 -4.79 23.24
CA ARG A 531 4.86 -4.85 21.95
C ARG A 531 4.44 -6.26 21.57
N CYS A 532 5.30 -7.23 21.87
CA CYS A 532 5.02 -8.62 21.53
C CYS A 532 5.71 -9.59 22.49
N VAL A 533 5.12 -10.77 22.59
CA VAL A 533 5.68 -11.94 23.27
C VAL A 533 5.59 -13.16 22.34
N ALA A 534 6.56 -14.05 22.42
CA ALA A 534 6.55 -15.30 21.68
C ALA A 534 7.20 -16.42 22.52
N VAL A 535 6.52 -17.53 22.67
CA VAL A 535 7.06 -18.75 23.29
C VAL A 535 7.70 -19.60 22.20
N ASP A 536 8.96 -19.97 22.40
CA ASP A 536 9.68 -20.77 21.42
C ASP A 536 9.56 -22.30 21.69
N ASN A 537 10.06 -23.11 20.77
CA ASN A 537 9.98 -24.58 20.86
C ASN A 537 10.79 -25.18 22.04
N ARG A 538 11.68 -24.39 22.66
CA ARG A 538 12.43 -24.76 23.87
C ARG A 538 11.74 -24.30 25.15
N ASN A 539 10.52 -23.76 25.04
CA ASN A 539 9.77 -23.15 26.14
C ASN A 539 10.49 -21.97 26.79
N GLN A 540 11.09 -21.11 25.96
CA GLN A 540 11.66 -19.83 26.34
C GLN A 540 10.69 -18.72 25.91
N LEU A 541 10.56 -17.65 26.69
CA LEU A 541 9.76 -16.48 26.32
C LEU A 541 10.64 -15.39 25.75
N TRP A 542 10.35 -15.00 24.52
CA TRP A 542 10.94 -13.87 23.82
C TRP A 542 10.02 -12.67 23.98
N ILE A 543 10.59 -11.52 24.42
CA ILE A 543 9.84 -10.31 24.78
C ILE A 543 10.37 -9.15 23.93
N GLY A 544 9.55 -8.66 23.01
CA GLY A 544 9.84 -7.45 22.24
C GLY A 544 9.26 -6.22 22.92
N THR A 545 10.13 -5.24 23.19
CA THR A 545 9.75 -3.98 23.83
C THR A 545 9.97 -2.77 22.93
N PHE A 546 9.55 -1.60 23.36
CA PHE A 546 9.81 -0.35 22.66
C PHE A 546 11.30 0.04 22.61
N THR A 547 12.15 -0.54 23.47
CA THR A 547 13.57 -0.17 23.58
C THR A 547 14.52 -1.37 23.55
N GLY A 548 14.08 -2.53 23.09
CA GLY A 548 14.96 -3.69 22.97
C GLY A 548 14.27 -5.04 23.15
N LEU A 549 15.08 -6.09 23.05
CA LEU A 549 14.68 -7.49 23.15
C LEU A 549 15.11 -8.08 24.51
N ARG A 550 14.27 -8.93 25.08
CA ARG A 550 14.59 -9.74 26.27
C ARG A 550 14.15 -11.18 26.08
N ILE A 551 14.75 -12.06 26.86
CA ILE A 551 14.42 -13.49 26.90
C ILE A 551 14.30 -13.98 28.35
N ILE A 552 13.32 -14.85 28.61
CA ILE A 552 13.24 -15.64 29.83
C ILE A 552 13.51 -17.10 29.46
N ASN A 553 14.66 -17.62 29.89
CA ASN A 553 15.14 -18.94 29.47
C ASN A 553 14.37 -20.12 30.09
N SER A 554 13.79 -19.92 31.28
CA SER A 554 13.07 -20.95 32.01
C SER A 554 11.73 -20.44 32.49
N ILE A 555 10.73 -20.42 31.60
CA ILE A 555 9.38 -19.96 31.95
C ILE A 555 8.58 -20.96 32.80
N ASP A 556 9.03 -22.20 32.88
CA ASP A 556 8.48 -23.22 33.83
C ASP A 556 8.56 -22.78 35.28
N ARG A 557 9.50 -21.90 35.65
CA ARG A 557 9.66 -21.28 36.97
C ARG A 557 8.42 -20.49 37.42
N PHE A 558 7.56 -20.09 36.47
CA PHE A 558 6.26 -19.50 36.81
C PHE A 558 5.47 -20.33 37.83
N ILE A 559 5.58 -21.65 37.78
CA ILE A 559 4.81 -22.54 38.64
C ILE A 559 5.23 -22.39 40.10
N THR A 560 6.53 -22.29 40.37
CA THR A 560 7.14 -22.34 41.73
C THR A 560 7.54 -20.97 42.26
N GLU A 561 7.86 -20.00 41.40
CA GLU A 561 8.38 -18.70 41.80
C GLU A 561 7.31 -17.62 41.76
N THR A 562 7.52 -16.55 42.52
CA THR A 562 6.64 -15.36 42.57
C THR A 562 7.09 -14.25 41.64
N GLU A 563 8.35 -14.29 41.22
CA GLU A 563 8.96 -13.31 40.29
C GLU A 563 9.78 -14.02 39.23
N LEU A 564 9.86 -13.40 38.04
CA LEU A 564 10.67 -13.90 36.93
C LEU A 564 11.50 -12.76 36.36
N THR A 565 12.78 -13.04 36.11
CA THR A 565 13.71 -12.07 35.55
C THR A 565 14.09 -12.45 34.13
N SER A 566 14.11 -11.46 33.24
CA SER A 566 14.57 -11.59 31.88
C SER A 566 16.07 -11.27 31.73
N THR A 567 16.65 -11.74 30.64
CA THR A 567 18.04 -11.45 30.25
C THR A 567 18.11 -10.86 28.86
N ASN A 568 19.12 -10.06 28.60
CA ASN A 568 19.47 -9.59 27.26
C ASN A 568 20.24 -10.67 26.48
N ILE A 569 20.30 -10.52 25.17
CA ILE A 569 21.17 -11.32 24.29
C ILE A 569 22.34 -10.45 23.89
N VAL A 570 23.55 -10.90 24.20
CA VAL A 570 24.77 -10.21 23.81
C VAL A 570 25.39 -10.94 22.61
N ILE A 571 25.68 -10.20 21.55
CA ILE A 571 26.44 -10.68 20.40
C ILE A 571 27.86 -10.17 20.54
N GLN A 572 28.84 -11.04 20.35
CA GLN A 572 30.24 -10.66 20.27
C GLN A 572 30.66 -10.66 18.81
N GLU A 573 31.12 -9.50 18.34
CA GLU A 573 31.67 -9.33 17.00
C GLU A 573 33.10 -8.78 17.13
N GLY A 574 34.10 -9.65 16.98
CA GLY A 574 35.49 -9.34 17.32
C GLY A 574 35.66 -9.03 18.81
N ASP A 575 36.24 -7.88 19.14
CA ASP A 575 36.44 -7.43 20.52
C ASP A 575 35.26 -6.62 21.09
N LEU A 576 34.19 -6.41 20.31
CA LEU A 576 33.00 -5.67 20.72
C LEU A 576 31.90 -6.64 21.16
N ALA A 577 31.39 -6.44 22.39
CA ALA A 577 30.19 -7.09 22.89
C ALA A 577 29.03 -6.10 22.83
N GLN A 578 28.00 -6.41 22.04
CA GLN A 578 26.85 -5.54 21.85
C GLN A 578 25.55 -6.27 22.19
N GLU A 579 24.63 -5.58 22.86
CA GLU A 579 23.29 -6.10 23.10
C GLU A 579 22.51 -6.14 21.78
N LEU A 580 21.90 -7.30 21.48
CA LEU A 580 21.07 -7.49 20.30
C LEU A 580 19.83 -6.60 20.38
N PHE A 581 19.62 -5.77 19.33
CA PHE A 581 18.51 -4.81 19.23
C PHE A 581 18.48 -3.75 20.35
N TYR A 582 19.63 -3.34 20.88
CA TYR A 582 19.72 -2.27 21.86
C TYR A 582 19.06 -0.98 21.36
N GLN A 583 18.14 -0.40 22.15
CA GLN A 583 17.36 0.80 21.83
C GLN A 583 16.53 0.72 20.52
N GLN A 584 16.21 -0.47 20.04
CA GLN A 584 15.36 -0.67 18.88
C GLN A 584 13.96 -1.13 19.29
N VAL A 585 12.96 -0.65 18.54
CA VAL A 585 11.57 -1.08 18.75
C VAL A 585 11.37 -2.46 18.13
N ILE A 586 10.85 -3.41 18.90
CA ILE A 586 10.51 -4.75 18.41
C ILE A 586 8.99 -4.85 18.30
N GLN A 587 8.47 -4.84 17.08
CA GLN A 587 7.03 -4.82 16.82
C GLN A 587 6.36 -6.21 16.82
N ASP A 588 7.02 -7.22 16.31
CA ASP A 588 6.50 -8.60 16.29
C ASP A 588 7.65 -9.62 16.33
N ILE A 589 7.38 -10.77 16.92
CA ILE A 589 8.28 -11.92 16.96
C ILE A 589 7.49 -13.14 16.54
N LYS A 590 8.04 -13.91 15.58
CA LYS A 590 7.48 -15.19 15.16
C LYS A 590 8.53 -16.29 15.29
N VAL A 591 8.10 -17.44 15.80
CA VAL A 591 8.93 -18.63 15.90
C VAL A 591 8.48 -19.61 14.81
N ASP A 592 9.41 -20.07 13.99
CA ASP A 592 9.13 -21.06 12.96
C ASP A 592 9.30 -22.51 13.47
N GLY A 593 8.94 -23.48 12.64
CA GLY A 593 9.03 -24.91 12.99
C GLY A 593 10.45 -25.40 13.29
N SER A 594 11.47 -24.70 12.80
CA SER A 594 12.90 -24.99 13.07
C SER A 594 13.43 -24.21 14.27
N ASN A 595 12.55 -23.53 15.01
CA ASN A 595 12.88 -22.67 16.15
C ASN A 595 13.70 -21.40 15.80
N ASN A 596 13.70 -20.96 14.55
CA ASN A 596 14.25 -19.65 14.20
C ASN A 596 13.27 -18.57 14.66
N LYS A 597 13.82 -17.40 15.05
CA LYS A 597 13.04 -16.24 15.45
C LYS A 597 13.13 -15.19 14.36
N TRP A 598 11.97 -14.84 13.86
CA TRP A 598 11.79 -13.74 12.91
C TRP A 598 11.35 -12.53 13.71
N VAL A 599 12.14 -11.47 13.67
CA VAL A 599 11.95 -10.24 14.46
C VAL A 599 11.72 -9.07 13.51
N ALA A 600 10.68 -8.26 13.78
CA ALA A 600 10.31 -7.09 12.99
C ALA A 600 10.29 -5.82 13.86
#